data_ecdce384da61c5943d43e70e69fd3dde
#
_entry.id   ecdce384da61c5943d43e70e69fd3dde
#
_cell.length_a   1.000
_cell.length_b   1.000
_cell.length_c   1.000
_cell.angle_alpha   90.00
_cell.angle_beta   90.00
_cell.angle_gamma   90.00
#
_symmetry.space_group_name_H-M   'P 1'
#
loop_
_entity.id
_entity.type
_entity.pdbx_description
1 polymer ?
#
loop_
_entity_poly.entity_id
_entity_poly.type
_entity_poly.pdbx_seq_one_letter_code
_entity_poly.pdbx_strand_id
1 'polypeptide(L)'
;MSDLKIKICGVKNQEIAKHAIDAGASFIGFIFYEKSHRNIAIENCEKILPEIKDLTIPVAVTVNPDDKLLDDLLRIGFQYIQLHGHETLEMVERIKLKYNFKIIKAFGVSSSQDLDELVKYEPFVEYFLLDSPPQTLSLIHI
;
A
#
# COMPACT_ATOMS: atom_id res chain seq x y z
N MET A 1 -19.70 -7.32 -17.57
CA MET A 1 -18.52 -7.72 -16.80
C MET A 1 -18.04 -6.54 -15.97
N SER A 2 -17.77 -6.80 -14.72
CA SER A 2 -17.35 -5.74 -13.80
C SER A 2 -15.83 -5.53 -13.92
N ASP A 3 -15.41 -4.30 -14.19
CA ASP A 3 -14.01 -3.89 -14.07
C ASP A 3 -13.60 -3.62 -12.62
N LEU A 4 -14.43 -4.07 -11.67
CA LEU A 4 -14.18 -3.87 -10.25
C LEU A 4 -12.95 -4.64 -9.80
N LYS A 5 -11.99 -3.92 -9.24
CA LYS A 5 -10.80 -4.49 -8.63
C LYS A 5 -10.96 -4.46 -7.12
N ILE A 6 -10.63 -5.57 -6.48
CA ILE A 6 -10.75 -5.72 -5.03
C ILE A 6 -9.37 -5.87 -4.41
N LYS A 7 -9.09 -5.10 -3.38
CA LYS A 7 -7.88 -5.18 -2.59
C LYS A 7 -8.19 -5.70 -1.19
N ILE A 8 -7.52 -6.78 -0.79
CA ILE A 8 -7.57 -7.30 0.57
C ILE A 8 -6.28 -6.87 1.27
N CYS A 9 -6.40 -6.16 2.36
CA CYS A 9 -5.28 -5.55 3.06
C CYS A 9 -5.01 -6.22 4.41
N GLY A 10 -3.74 -6.29 4.81
CA GLY A 10 -3.34 -6.81 6.10
C GLY A 10 -3.13 -8.30 6.14
N VAL A 11 -2.77 -8.90 5.03
CA VAL A 11 -2.44 -10.32 4.94
C VAL A 11 -1.11 -10.59 5.63
N LYS A 12 -1.05 -11.64 6.46
CA LYS A 12 0.13 -11.97 7.27
C LYS A 12 0.75 -13.31 6.95
N ASN A 13 0.07 -14.17 6.20
CA ASN A 13 0.57 -15.49 5.87
C ASN A 13 0.09 -15.96 4.50
N GLN A 14 0.71 -17.02 4.02
CA GLN A 14 0.43 -17.58 2.69
C GLN A 14 -0.99 -18.16 2.58
N GLU A 15 -1.50 -18.76 3.63
CA GLU A 15 -2.83 -19.37 3.64
C GLU A 15 -3.91 -18.31 3.41
N ILE A 16 -3.86 -17.20 4.14
CA ILE A 16 -4.78 -16.08 3.97
C ILE A 16 -4.64 -15.46 2.59
N ALA A 17 -3.41 -15.32 2.10
CA ALA A 17 -3.17 -14.82 0.73
C ALA A 17 -3.86 -15.69 -0.31
N LYS A 18 -3.73 -17.00 -0.22
CA LYS A 18 -4.40 -17.93 -1.14
C LYS A 18 -5.91 -17.83 -1.07
N HIS A 19 -6.49 -17.75 0.13
CA HIS A 19 -7.94 -17.60 0.29
C HIS A 19 -8.44 -16.30 -0.36
N ALA A 20 -7.70 -15.20 -0.19
CA ALA A 20 -8.05 -13.92 -0.83
C ALA A 20 -7.98 -14.01 -2.36
N ILE A 21 -6.97 -14.66 -2.90
CA ILE A 21 -6.81 -14.88 -4.35
C ILE A 21 -7.96 -15.73 -4.90
N ASP A 22 -8.28 -16.84 -4.23
CA ASP A 22 -9.37 -17.73 -4.62
C ASP A 22 -10.74 -17.02 -4.59
N ALA A 23 -10.88 -16.04 -3.69
CA ALA A 23 -12.05 -15.19 -3.60
C ALA A 23 -12.10 -14.05 -4.64
N GLY A 24 -11.06 -13.91 -5.47
CA GLY A 24 -11.02 -12.95 -6.57
C GLY A 24 -10.30 -11.63 -6.27
N ALA A 25 -9.44 -11.59 -5.26
CA ALA A 25 -8.67 -10.38 -4.94
C ALA A 25 -7.70 -10.02 -6.07
N SER A 26 -7.82 -8.80 -6.57
CA SER A 26 -6.91 -8.24 -7.58
C SER A 26 -5.60 -7.76 -6.97
N PHE A 27 -5.68 -7.25 -5.74
CA PHE A 27 -4.54 -6.74 -4.97
C PHE A 27 -4.52 -7.36 -3.58
N ILE A 28 -3.33 -7.63 -3.07
CA ILE A 28 -3.13 -8.08 -1.69
C ILE A 28 -2.14 -7.15 -1.00
N GLY A 29 -2.59 -6.50 0.08
CA GLY A 29 -1.77 -5.60 0.89
C GLY A 29 -1.07 -6.31 2.04
N PHE A 30 0.23 -6.11 2.13
CA PHE A 30 1.07 -6.52 3.24
C PHE A 30 1.53 -5.27 4.00
N ILE A 31 1.30 -5.21 5.30
CA ILE A 31 1.54 -4.01 6.11
C ILE A 31 2.93 -4.04 6.73
N PHE A 32 3.74 -3.04 6.39
CA PHE A 32 5.07 -2.81 6.95
C PHE A 32 5.03 -1.57 7.83
N TYR A 33 4.36 -1.69 8.96
CA TYR A 33 4.21 -0.64 9.96
C TYR A 33 4.17 -1.26 11.34
N GLU A 34 5.20 -1.03 12.14
CA GLU A 34 5.43 -1.72 13.41
C GLU A 34 4.28 -1.57 14.42
N LYS A 35 3.55 -0.45 14.36
CA LYS A 35 2.42 -0.18 15.25
C LYS A 35 1.14 -0.91 14.85
N SER A 36 1.11 -1.53 13.68
CA SER A 36 -0.04 -2.30 13.23
C SER A 36 -0.03 -3.71 13.79
N HIS A 37 -1.17 -4.20 14.25
CA HIS A 37 -1.35 -5.61 14.62
C HIS A 37 -1.23 -6.56 13.42
N ARG A 38 -1.33 -6.03 12.21
CA ARG A 38 -1.20 -6.78 10.97
C ARG A 38 0.15 -6.57 10.28
N ASN A 39 1.13 -6.04 11.03
CA ASN A 39 2.49 -5.88 10.52
C ASN A 39 3.10 -7.23 10.17
N ILE A 40 3.82 -7.28 9.05
CA ILE A 40 4.55 -8.47 8.61
C ILE A 40 6.05 -8.13 8.50
N ALA A 41 6.89 -9.10 8.85
CA ALA A 41 8.33 -8.95 8.68
C ALA A 41 8.73 -9.14 7.20
N ILE A 42 9.77 -8.43 6.77
CA ILE A 42 10.31 -8.53 5.41
C ILE A 42 10.61 -9.98 5.04
N GLU A 43 11.26 -10.73 5.93
CA GLU A 43 11.68 -12.11 5.72
C GLU A 43 10.48 -13.04 5.50
N ASN A 44 9.38 -12.80 6.19
CA ASN A 44 8.18 -13.60 6.02
C ASN A 44 7.48 -13.29 4.70
N CYS A 45 7.42 -12.01 4.33
CA CYS A 45 6.83 -11.59 3.06
C CYS A 45 7.65 -12.08 1.86
N GLU A 46 8.97 -12.06 1.97
CA GLU A 46 9.88 -12.56 0.93
C GLU A 46 9.60 -14.01 0.54
N LYS A 47 9.13 -14.82 1.47
CA LYS A 47 8.75 -16.23 1.23
C LYS A 47 7.39 -16.37 0.55
N ILE A 48 6.49 -15.42 0.79
CA ILE A 48 5.12 -15.46 0.26
C ILE A 48 5.06 -14.95 -1.18
N LEU A 49 5.80 -13.88 -1.49
CA LEU A 49 5.70 -13.19 -2.78
C LEU A 49 5.89 -14.07 -4.01
N PRO A 50 6.88 -14.98 -4.07
CA PRO A 50 7.06 -15.84 -5.25
C PRO A 50 5.85 -16.72 -5.54
N GLU A 51 5.08 -17.09 -4.51
CA GLU A 51 3.92 -17.97 -4.63
C GLU A 51 2.67 -17.26 -5.16
N ILE A 52 2.61 -15.93 -5.06
CA ILE A 52 1.40 -15.16 -5.37
C ILE A 52 1.57 -14.12 -6.49
N LYS A 53 2.79 -13.77 -6.86
CA LYS A 53 3.07 -12.65 -7.79
C LYS A 53 2.44 -12.79 -9.17
N ASP A 54 2.20 -14.00 -9.62
CA ASP A 54 1.58 -14.26 -10.93
C ASP A 54 0.05 -14.42 -10.84
N LEU A 55 -0.50 -14.40 -9.63
CA LEU A 55 -1.93 -14.61 -9.36
C LEU A 55 -2.64 -13.34 -8.92
N THR A 56 -1.92 -12.40 -8.35
CA THR A 56 -2.43 -11.15 -7.81
C THR A 56 -1.34 -10.08 -7.83
N ILE A 57 -1.69 -8.85 -7.51
CA ILE A 57 -0.73 -7.75 -7.39
C ILE A 57 -0.44 -7.50 -5.91
N PRO A 58 0.78 -7.83 -5.44
CA PRO A 58 1.17 -7.50 -4.06
C PRO A 58 1.39 -6.01 -3.91
N VAL A 59 0.91 -5.45 -2.80
CA VAL A 59 1.07 -4.04 -2.43
C VAL A 59 1.74 -3.95 -1.06
N ALA A 60 2.85 -3.24 -0.97
CA ALA A 60 3.48 -2.94 0.31
C ALA A 60 2.80 -1.71 0.93
N VAL A 61 2.09 -1.89 2.03
CA VAL A 61 1.41 -0.80 2.74
C VAL A 61 2.35 -0.23 3.79
N THR A 62 2.64 1.05 3.70
CA THR A 62 3.63 1.72 4.53
C THR A 62 3.10 3.03 5.11
N VAL A 63 3.75 3.50 6.18
CA VAL A 63 3.48 4.78 6.82
C VAL A 63 4.81 5.52 6.95
N ASN A 64 4.99 6.62 6.24
CA ASN A 64 6.22 7.42 6.22
C ASN A 64 7.49 6.55 6.10
N PRO A 65 7.61 5.73 5.05
CA PRO A 65 8.71 4.78 4.94
C PRO A 65 10.07 5.47 4.80
N ASP A 66 11.10 4.91 5.42
CA ASP A 66 12.47 5.33 5.23
C ASP A 66 13.11 4.64 4.01
N ASP A 67 14.28 5.10 3.62
CA ASP A 67 14.98 4.55 2.46
C ASP A 67 15.37 3.08 2.65
N LYS A 68 15.70 2.68 3.88
CA LYS A 68 16.05 1.28 4.16
C LYS A 68 14.86 0.35 3.87
N LEU A 69 13.68 0.73 4.32
CA LEU A 69 12.46 -0.05 4.04
C LEU A 69 12.17 -0.08 2.55
N LEU A 70 12.27 1.05 1.87
CA LEU A 70 12.02 1.13 0.42
C LEU A 70 13.00 0.27 -0.37
N ASP A 71 14.28 0.26 0.00
CA ASP A 71 15.29 -0.60 -0.61
C ASP A 71 14.96 -2.08 -0.41
N ASP A 72 14.57 -2.47 0.81
CA ASP A 72 14.19 -3.85 1.12
C ASP A 72 12.95 -4.30 0.34
N LEU A 73 11.93 -3.43 0.24
CA LEU A 73 10.72 -3.73 -0.50
C LEU A 73 10.99 -3.92 -2.00
N LEU A 74 11.83 -3.07 -2.57
CA LEU A 74 12.24 -3.20 -3.97
C LEU A 74 13.02 -4.50 -4.18
N ARG A 75 13.94 -4.82 -3.28
CA ARG A 75 14.78 -6.03 -3.32
C ARG A 75 13.95 -7.30 -3.33
N ILE A 76 12.90 -7.38 -2.50
CA ILE A 76 12.06 -8.58 -2.42
C ILE A 76 11.00 -8.67 -3.53
N GLY A 77 10.86 -7.64 -4.37
CA GLY A 77 10.09 -7.70 -5.60
C GLY A 77 8.78 -6.94 -5.64
N PHE A 78 8.51 -6.04 -4.69
CA PHE A 78 7.32 -5.19 -4.78
C PHE A 78 7.44 -4.18 -5.92
N GLN A 79 6.37 -4.05 -6.69
CA GLN A 79 6.22 -3.01 -7.72
C GLN A 79 5.24 -1.92 -7.27
N TYR A 80 4.30 -2.25 -6.39
CA TYR A 80 3.31 -1.34 -5.84
C TYR A 80 3.60 -1.04 -4.38
N ILE A 81 3.50 0.24 -4.02
CA ILE A 81 3.59 0.70 -2.64
C ILE A 81 2.38 1.57 -2.31
N GLN A 82 1.81 1.38 -1.14
CA GLN A 82 0.77 2.26 -0.61
C GLN A 82 1.37 3.15 0.47
N LEU A 83 1.27 4.45 0.27
CA LEU A 83 1.70 5.46 1.22
C LEU A 83 0.49 5.92 2.03
N HIS A 84 0.40 5.48 3.27
CA HIS A 84 -0.79 5.65 4.13
C HIS A 84 -0.55 6.61 5.31
N GLY A 85 0.57 7.31 5.32
CA GLY A 85 0.92 8.29 6.34
C GLY A 85 0.73 9.72 5.85
N HIS A 86 1.54 10.60 6.42
CA HIS A 86 1.56 12.03 6.10
C HIS A 86 2.68 12.37 5.10
N GLU A 87 2.89 11.50 4.13
CA GLU A 87 3.90 11.72 3.11
C GLU A 87 3.57 12.99 2.31
N THR A 88 4.52 13.93 2.30
CA THR A 88 4.38 15.17 1.55
C THR A 88 4.49 14.95 0.05
N LEU A 89 4.06 15.92 -0.74
CA LEU A 89 4.22 15.89 -2.20
C LEU A 89 5.68 15.65 -2.60
N GLU A 90 6.63 16.32 -1.91
CA GLU A 90 8.06 16.16 -2.15
C GLU A 90 8.55 14.74 -1.87
N MET A 91 8.07 14.11 -0.78
CA MET A 91 8.40 12.72 -0.47
C MET A 91 7.86 11.76 -1.53
N VAL A 92 6.61 11.94 -1.95
CA VAL A 92 5.98 11.09 -2.97
C VAL A 92 6.72 11.21 -4.29
N GLU A 93 7.04 12.42 -4.73
CA GLU A 93 7.83 12.67 -5.93
C GLU A 93 9.20 12.00 -5.84
N ARG A 94 9.91 12.17 -4.72
CA ARG A 94 11.23 11.56 -4.49
C ARG A 94 11.17 10.03 -4.58
N ILE A 95 10.18 9.43 -3.93
CA ILE A 95 9.99 7.97 -3.96
C ILE A 95 9.72 7.50 -5.40
N LYS A 96 8.87 8.21 -6.12
CA LYS A 96 8.56 7.87 -7.52
C LYS A 96 9.79 7.94 -8.40
N LEU A 97 10.57 9.00 -8.30
CA LEU A 97 11.74 9.22 -9.14
C LEU A 97 12.91 8.29 -8.78
N LYS A 98 13.11 8.03 -7.49
CA LYS A 98 14.24 7.21 -7.03
C LYS A 98 14.00 5.71 -7.18
N TYR A 99 12.79 5.22 -6.85
CA TYR A 99 12.48 3.79 -6.79
C TYR A 99 11.57 3.30 -7.90
N ASN A 100 10.88 4.21 -8.56
CA ASN A 100 9.93 3.90 -9.64
C ASN A 100 8.81 2.94 -9.24
N PHE A 101 8.39 2.95 -7.99
CA PHE A 101 7.20 2.23 -7.56
C PHE A 101 5.94 2.79 -8.22
N LYS A 102 4.96 1.93 -8.46
CA LYS A 102 3.58 2.35 -8.71
C LYS A 102 2.96 2.68 -7.37
N ILE A 103 2.58 3.94 -7.18
CA ILE A 103 2.20 4.48 -5.88
C ILE A 103 0.68 4.55 -5.74
N ILE A 104 0.18 4.03 -4.63
CA ILE A 104 -1.17 4.26 -4.16
C ILE A 104 -1.05 5.23 -2.99
N LYS A 105 -1.63 6.42 -3.10
CA LYS A 105 -1.58 7.40 -2.01
C LYS A 105 -2.92 7.47 -1.31
N ALA A 106 -2.91 7.24 0.00
CA ALA A 106 -4.09 7.32 0.85
C ALA A 106 -4.28 8.74 1.38
N PHE A 107 -5.53 9.20 1.36
CA PHE A 107 -5.94 10.51 1.87
C PHE A 107 -7.18 10.38 2.72
N GLY A 108 -7.18 11.06 3.88
CA GLY A 108 -8.39 11.34 4.61
C GLY A 108 -9.11 12.53 3.97
N VAL A 109 -10.35 12.33 3.57
CA VAL A 109 -11.15 13.36 2.89
C VAL A 109 -12.37 13.70 3.73
N SER A 110 -12.51 14.97 4.11
CA SER A 110 -13.67 15.49 4.83
C SER A 110 -14.33 16.67 4.12
N SER A 111 -13.65 17.29 3.17
CA SER A 111 -14.13 18.47 2.46
C SER A 111 -13.64 18.52 1.01
N SER A 112 -14.22 19.43 0.22
CA SER A 112 -13.78 19.66 -1.15
C SER A 112 -12.35 20.22 -1.24
N GLN A 113 -11.88 20.91 -0.20
CA GLN A 113 -10.50 21.41 -0.14
C GLN A 113 -9.48 20.27 -0.07
N ASP A 114 -9.84 19.18 0.60
CA ASP A 114 -8.98 17.98 0.65
C ASP A 114 -8.81 17.37 -0.74
N LEU A 115 -9.85 17.43 -1.57
CA LEU A 115 -9.78 16.97 -2.95
C LEU A 115 -8.86 17.83 -3.81
N ASP A 116 -8.84 19.17 -3.58
CA ASP A 116 -7.93 20.08 -4.28
C ASP A 116 -6.45 19.78 -3.95
N GLU A 117 -6.16 19.45 -2.71
CA GLU A 117 -4.81 19.03 -2.31
C GLU A 117 -4.41 17.72 -2.98
N LEU A 118 -5.32 16.79 -3.07
CA LEU A 118 -5.10 15.46 -3.66
C LEU A 118 -4.66 15.55 -5.13
N VAL A 119 -5.22 16.47 -5.90
CA VAL A 119 -4.92 16.64 -7.34
C VAL A 119 -3.42 16.91 -7.58
N LYS A 120 -2.72 17.54 -6.64
CA LYS A 120 -1.28 17.82 -6.76
C LYS A 120 -0.44 16.55 -6.85
N TYR A 121 -0.92 15.45 -6.30
CA TYR A 121 -0.22 14.16 -6.30
C TYR A 121 -0.47 13.33 -7.57
N GLU A 122 -1.46 13.71 -8.39
CA GLU A 122 -1.87 12.94 -9.56
C GLU A 122 -0.70 12.52 -10.49
N PRO A 123 0.29 13.39 -10.79
CA PRO A 123 1.38 13.01 -11.69
C PRO A 123 2.26 11.86 -11.18
N PHE A 124 2.22 11.57 -9.89
CA PHE A 124 3.14 10.64 -9.24
C PHE A 124 2.47 9.34 -8.77
N VAL A 125 1.15 9.25 -8.86
CA VAL A 125 0.40 8.11 -8.29
C VAL A 125 -0.36 7.35 -9.35
N GLU A 126 -0.52 6.05 -9.11
CA GLU A 126 -1.34 5.15 -9.93
C GLU A 126 -2.79 5.16 -9.48
N TYR A 127 -3.02 5.20 -8.17
CA TYR A 127 -4.33 5.22 -7.54
C TYR A 127 -4.35 6.12 -6.32
N PHE A 128 -5.51 6.71 -6.07
CA PHE A 128 -5.83 7.33 -4.79
C PHE A 128 -6.68 6.37 -3.96
N LEU A 129 -6.38 6.29 -2.67
CA LEU A 129 -7.23 5.63 -1.70
C LEU A 129 -7.86 6.70 -0.82
N LEU A 130 -9.17 6.83 -0.90
CA LEU A 130 -9.91 7.84 -0.14
C LEU A 130 -10.51 7.18 1.09
N ASP A 131 -10.26 7.76 2.25
CA ASP A 131 -10.74 7.28 3.53
C ASP A 131 -11.41 8.42 4.29
N SER A 132 -12.17 8.08 5.32
CA SER A 132 -12.65 9.08 6.27
C SER A 132 -11.46 9.68 7.02
N PRO A 133 -11.57 10.94 7.52
CA PRO A 133 -10.50 11.52 8.31
C PRO A 133 -10.12 10.64 9.49
N PRO A 134 -8.82 10.52 9.82
CA PRO A 134 -8.40 9.70 10.93
C PRO A 134 -9.01 10.26 12.23
N GLN A 135 -9.91 9.50 12.81
CA GLN A 135 -10.24 9.63 14.20
C GLN A 135 -9.09 9.00 14.99
N THR A 136 -8.94 9.39 16.27
CA THR A 136 -7.79 9.00 17.12
C THR A 136 -7.46 7.49 17.13
N LEU A 137 -8.39 6.65 16.68
CA LEU A 137 -8.26 5.20 16.65
C LEU A 137 -8.06 4.62 15.23
N SER A 138 -8.15 5.43 14.18
CA SER A 138 -8.13 4.91 12.81
C SER A 138 -6.76 4.41 12.37
N LEU A 139 -5.68 4.93 12.93
CA LEU A 139 -4.32 4.45 12.67
C LEU A 139 -4.10 3.03 13.19
N ILE A 140 -4.97 2.53 14.07
CA ILE A 140 -4.93 1.17 14.60
C ILE A 140 -5.40 0.15 13.56
N HIS A 141 -6.17 0.57 12.58
CA HIS A 141 -6.77 -0.32 11.57
C HIS A 141 -5.88 -0.56 10.35
N ILE A 142 -4.77 0.13 10.28
CA ILE A 142 -3.81 -0.06 9.19
C ILE A 142 -2.93 -1.27 9.44
#